data_1f85a3fb7a90e5d5814b2ef807694aea
#
_entry.id   1f85a3fb7a90e5d5814b2ef807694aea
#
_cell.length_a   1.000
_cell.length_b   1.000
_cell.length_c   1.000
_cell.angle_alpha   90.00
_cell.angle_beta   90.00
_cell.angle_gamma   90.00
#
_symmetry.space_group_name_H-M   'P 1'
#
loop_
_entity.id
_entity.type
_entity.pdbx_description
1 polymer ?
#
loop_
_entity_poly.entity_id
_entity_poly.type
_entity_poly.pdbx_seq_one_letter_code
_entity_poly.pdbx_strand_id
1 'polypeptide(L)'
;MNWKQTLFWSLSAAAIFYYLLLFGVFLFVGQEEMQLFIPEWWFIRESLWQPGGFCDVAGQWIIQYYRQPMLAVVFHTVLLVGSGLMIDKLLRGFSDKSYLSFLSLLPVLYLLKMSVHGEYLVDGTVGIVLMLLALLPSLNIRRVRFIIGYGLFSTLFLCGLTGLLSVYYAFLYTLLALLRYPTPVSYTHLRAHETRGNL
;
A
#
# COMPACT_ATOMS: atom_id res chain seq x y z
N MET A 1 6.59 -15.05 -11.23
CA MET A 1 5.94 -14.03 -12.11
C MET A 1 6.05 -14.50 -13.55
N ASN A 2 4.94 -14.60 -14.27
CA ASN A 2 4.95 -15.04 -15.67
C ASN A 2 5.46 -13.91 -16.56
N TRP A 3 6.10 -14.24 -17.70
CA TRP A 3 6.64 -13.24 -18.64
C TRP A 3 5.61 -12.16 -19.05
N LYS A 4 4.32 -12.53 -19.19
CA LYS A 4 3.22 -11.60 -19.50
C LYS A 4 3.01 -10.55 -18.39
N GLN A 5 3.14 -10.95 -17.13
CA GLN A 5 3.06 -10.04 -15.99
C GLN A 5 4.26 -9.10 -15.93
N THR A 6 5.45 -9.63 -16.16
CA THR A 6 6.66 -8.81 -16.23
C THR A 6 6.52 -7.75 -17.30
N LEU A 7 6.06 -8.14 -18.49
CA LEU A 7 5.82 -7.21 -19.60
C LEU A 7 4.77 -6.16 -19.24
N PHE A 8 3.63 -6.58 -18.63
CA PHE A 8 2.56 -5.68 -18.21
C PHE A 8 3.08 -4.62 -17.23
N TRP A 9 3.80 -5.04 -16.17
CA TRP A 9 4.33 -4.11 -15.17
C TRP A 9 5.47 -3.25 -15.70
N SER A 10 6.29 -3.75 -16.63
CA SER A 10 7.33 -2.94 -17.31
C SER A 10 6.71 -1.85 -18.17
N LEU A 11 5.66 -2.17 -18.94
CA LEU A 11 4.94 -1.17 -19.73
C LEU A 11 4.20 -0.17 -18.85
N SER A 12 3.58 -0.63 -17.76
CA SER A 12 2.92 0.26 -16.80
C SER A 12 3.93 1.20 -16.12
N ALA A 13 5.09 0.70 -15.74
CA ALA A 13 6.15 1.52 -15.16
C ALA A 13 6.66 2.58 -16.15
N ALA A 14 6.88 2.21 -17.41
CA ALA A 14 7.30 3.14 -18.45
C ALA A 14 6.22 4.22 -18.70
N ALA A 15 4.94 3.83 -18.73
CA ALA A 15 3.83 4.77 -18.93
C ALA A 15 3.70 5.73 -17.75
N ILE A 16 3.79 5.26 -16.50
CA ILE A 16 3.74 6.07 -15.27
C ILE A 16 4.93 7.03 -15.26
N PHE A 17 6.14 6.51 -15.52
CA PHE A 17 7.35 7.33 -15.58
C PHE A 17 7.24 8.47 -16.59
N TYR A 18 6.80 8.14 -17.80
CA TYR A 18 6.63 9.12 -18.87
C TYR A 18 5.55 10.17 -18.54
N TYR A 19 4.44 9.73 -17.96
CA TYR A 19 3.38 10.61 -17.51
C TYR A 19 3.87 11.59 -16.43
N LEU A 20 4.60 11.09 -15.42
CA LEU A 20 5.16 11.93 -14.37
C LEU A 20 6.23 12.89 -14.89
N LEU A 21 7.02 12.47 -15.89
CA LEU A 21 8.01 13.33 -16.54
C LEU A 21 7.36 14.50 -17.26
N LEU A 22 6.21 14.27 -17.92
CA LEU A 22 5.53 15.33 -18.69
C LEU A 22 4.71 16.27 -17.78
N PHE A 23 4.04 15.75 -16.77
CA PHE A 23 3.04 16.48 -16.00
C PHE A 23 3.42 16.69 -14.53
N GLY A 24 4.29 15.87 -13.97
CA GLY A 24 4.64 15.90 -12.54
C GLY A 24 5.78 16.85 -12.18
N VAL A 25 6.71 17.09 -13.08
CA VAL A 25 7.96 17.78 -12.80
C VAL A 25 7.77 19.16 -12.14
N PHE A 26 6.87 19.98 -12.66
CA PHE A 26 6.62 21.33 -12.11
C PHE A 26 6.00 21.27 -10.70
N LEU A 27 5.15 20.26 -10.46
CA LEU A 27 4.48 20.09 -9.17
C LEU A 27 5.47 19.59 -8.11
N PHE A 28 6.40 18.71 -8.47
CA PHE A 28 7.42 18.20 -7.57
C PHE A 28 8.38 19.28 -7.08
N VAL A 29 8.79 20.19 -7.97
CA VAL A 29 9.60 21.34 -7.58
C VAL A 29 8.83 22.24 -6.61
N GLY A 30 7.54 22.51 -6.86
CA GLY A 30 6.70 23.27 -5.94
C GLY A 30 6.49 22.58 -4.58
N GLN A 31 6.44 21.26 -4.54
CA GLN A 31 6.35 20.50 -3.29
C GLN A 31 7.62 20.58 -2.44
N GLU A 32 8.80 20.61 -3.08
CA GLU A 32 10.09 20.80 -2.38
C GLU A 32 10.15 22.16 -1.70
N GLU A 33 9.66 23.21 -2.36
CA GLU A 33 9.63 24.56 -1.79
C GLU A 33 8.68 24.68 -0.59
N MET A 34 7.62 23.86 -0.53
CA MET A 34 6.63 23.88 0.56
C MET A 34 7.03 23.07 1.78
N GLN A 35 7.89 22.06 1.63
CA GLN A 35 8.25 21.14 2.69
C GLN A 35 9.76 21.12 2.92
N LEU A 36 10.18 21.84 3.97
CA LEU A 36 11.59 21.88 4.36
C LEU A 36 11.90 20.69 5.28
N PHE A 37 12.80 19.82 4.87
CA PHE A 37 13.38 18.82 5.78
C PHE A 37 14.57 19.42 6.51
N ILE A 38 14.53 19.35 7.84
CA ILE A 38 15.64 19.78 8.69
C ILE A 38 16.37 18.52 9.17
N PRO A 39 17.60 18.23 8.69
CA PRO A 39 18.34 17.02 9.05
C PRO A 39 18.96 17.11 10.44
N GLU A 40 18.26 17.68 11.41
CA GLU A 40 18.69 17.81 12.79
C GLU A 40 18.01 16.75 13.68
N TRP A 41 18.79 16.13 14.57
CA TRP A 41 18.30 15.04 15.42
C TRP A 41 17.09 15.42 16.28
N TRP A 42 17.06 16.64 16.80
CA TRP A 42 15.92 17.09 17.61
C TRP A 42 14.63 17.15 16.82
N PHE A 43 14.67 17.61 15.55
CA PHE A 43 13.51 17.69 14.66
C PHE A 43 13.00 16.29 14.30
N ILE A 44 13.91 15.41 13.88
CA ILE A 44 13.57 14.01 13.54
C ILE A 44 12.96 13.30 14.75
N ARG A 45 13.56 13.48 15.93
CA ARG A 45 13.07 12.87 17.16
C ARG A 45 11.66 13.37 17.52
N GLU A 46 11.41 14.66 17.46
CA GLU A 46 10.11 15.24 17.77
C GLU A 46 9.02 14.73 16.81
N SER A 47 9.32 14.67 15.52
CA SER A 47 8.42 14.11 14.51
C SER A 47 8.14 12.63 14.75
N LEU A 48 9.15 11.82 15.05
CA LEU A 48 9.00 10.38 15.29
C LEU A 48 8.15 10.03 16.52
N TRP A 49 8.02 10.94 17.49
CA TRP A 49 7.17 10.74 18.66
C TRP A 49 5.67 10.92 18.34
N GLN A 50 5.35 11.52 17.22
CA GLN A 50 3.96 11.68 16.79
C GLN A 50 3.46 10.44 16.03
N PRO A 51 2.20 10.04 16.19
CA PRO A 51 1.62 8.97 15.37
C PRO A 51 1.65 9.35 13.89
N GLY A 52 2.31 8.54 13.07
CA GLY A 52 2.52 8.82 11.65
C GLY A 52 3.84 9.54 11.33
N GLY A 53 4.54 10.03 12.34
CA GLY A 53 5.76 10.82 12.17
C GLY A 53 6.90 10.13 11.42
N PHE A 54 6.91 8.80 11.39
CA PHE A 54 7.85 8.07 10.53
C PHE A 54 7.56 8.33 9.04
N CYS A 55 6.29 8.30 8.64
CA CYS A 55 5.91 8.59 7.25
C CYS A 55 6.19 10.04 6.89
N ASP A 56 5.94 10.96 7.81
CA ASP A 56 6.23 12.39 7.62
C ASP A 56 7.73 12.62 7.40
N VAL A 57 8.59 12.07 8.27
CA VAL A 57 10.04 12.16 8.15
C VAL A 57 10.54 11.51 6.85
N ALA A 58 10.03 10.33 6.51
CA ALA A 58 10.41 9.62 5.29
C ALA A 58 9.93 10.36 4.04
N GLY A 59 8.73 10.92 4.06
CA GLY A 59 8.17 11.73 2.98
C GLY A 59 9.01 12.98 2.76
N GLN A 60 9.29 13.76 3.80
CA GLN A 60 10.12 14.95 3.75
C GLN A 60 11.55 14.64 3.27
N TRP A 61 12.12 13.50 3.72
CA TRP A 61 13.43 13.05 3.26
C TRP A 61 13.43 12.75 1.75
N ILE A 62 12.39 12.13 1.22
CA ILE A 62 12.25 11.86 -0.22
C ILE A 62 12.10 13.19 -1.00
N ILE A 63 11.31 14.12 -0.49
CA ILE A 63 11.04 15.42 -1.14
C ILE A 63 12.31 16.26 -1.31
N GLN A 64 13.32 16.14 -0.45
CA GLN A 64 14.60 16.83 -0.64
C GLN A 64 15.26 16.58 -2.01
N TYR A 65 15.02 15.36 -2.56
CA TYR A 65 15.56 14.99 -3.86
C TYR A 65 14.76 15.56 -5.03
N TYR A 66 13.62 16.23 -4.77
CA TYR A 66 12.75 16.80 -5.81
C TYR A 66 13.36 18.01 -6.50
N ARG A 67 14.37 18.63 -5.89
CA ARG A 67 15.23 19.62 -6.56
C ARG A 67 15.86 19.08 -7.85
N GLN A 68 15.99 17.75 -7.94
CA GLN A 68 16.38 17.07 -9.17
C GLN A 68 15.13 16.37 -9.76
N PRO A 69 14.43 16.96 -10.73
CA PRO A 69 13.15 16.48 -11.22
C PRO A 69 13.15 15.01 -11.66
N MET A 70 14.27 14.54 -12.21
CA MET A 70 14.43 13.14 -12.61
C MET A 70 14.39 12.19 -11.41
N LEU A 71 15.00 12.55 -10.28
CA LEU A 71 14.94 11.74 -9.06
C LEU A 71 13.52 11.69 -8.49
N ALA A 72 12.82 12.82 -8.49
CA ALA A 72 11.41 12.86 -8.07
C ALA A 72 10.55 11.89 -8.88
N VAL A 73 10.67 11.92 -10.22
CA VAL A 73 9.95 11.02 -11.12
C VAL A 73 10.31 9.56 -10.85
N VAL A 74 11.59 9.24 -10.65
CA VAL A 74 12.05 7.87 -10.33
C VAL A 74 11.47 7.41 -9.00
N PHE A 75 11.59 8.20 -7.92
CA PHE A 75 11.05 7.83 -6.60
C PHE A 75 9.54 7.58 -6.65
N HIS A 76 8.77 8.49 -7.26
CA HIS A 76 7.33 8.32 -7.42
C HIS A 76 6.98 7.08 -8.24
N THR A 77 7.68 6.86 -9.36
CA THR A 77 7.46 5.66 -10.19
C THR A 77 7.70 4.38 -9.38
N VAL A 78 8.80 4.33 -8.61
CA VAL A 78 9.12 3.16 -7.77
C VAL A 78 8.06 2.94 -6.71
N LEU A 79 7.60 3.99 -6.01
CA LEU A 79 6.55 3.88 -5.00
C LEU A 79 5.22 3.41 -5.59
N LEU A 80 4.80 3.97 -6.73
CA LEU A 80 3.54 3.63 -7.38
C LEU A 80 3.57 2.21 -7.96
N VAL A 81 4.61 1.85 -8.71
CA VAL A 81 4.75 0.51 -9.29
C VAL A 81 4.94 -0.53 -8.19
N GLY A 82 5.73 -0.20 -7.16
CA GLY A 82 5.92 -1.05 -5.99
C GLY A 82 4.62 -1.36 -5.28
N SER A 83 3.77 -0.34 -5.04
CA SER A 83 2.44 -0.53 -4.45
C SER A 83 1.56 -1.42 -5.33
N GLY A 84 1.58 -1.21 -6.64
CA GLY A 84 0.83 -2.03 -7.59
C GLY A 84 1.25 -3.49 -7.60
N LEU A 85 2.55 -3.77 -7.58
CA LEU A 85 3.09 -5.13 -7.49
C LEU A 85 2.68 -5.82 -6.17
N MET A 86 2.65 -5.08 -5.06
CA MET A 86 2.20 -5.61 -3.78
C MET A 86 0.70 -5.94 -3.81
N ILE A 87 -0.13 -5.07 -4.38
CA ILE A 87 -1.57 -5.30 -4.56
C ILE A 87 -1.80 -6.51 -5.48
N ASP A 88 -1.09 -6.60 -6.61
CA ASP A 88 -1.18 -7.77 -7.51
C ASP A 88 -0.83 -9.08 -6.78
N LYS A 89 0.21 -9.07 -5.95
CA LYS A 89 0.59 -10.22 -5.13
C LYS A 89 -0.48 -10.58 -4.08
N LEU A 90 -1.10 -9.59 -3.44
CA LEU A 90 -2.20 -9.80 -2.50
C LEU A 90 -3.42 -10.41 -3.21
N LEU A 91 -3.83 -9.87 -4.35
CA LEU A 91 -4.97 -10.38 -5.11
C LEU A 91 -4.74 -11.80 -5.62
N ARG A 92 -3.52 -12.12 -6.05
CA ARG A 92 -3.14 -13.47 -6.46
C ARG A 92 -3.10 -14.48 -5.31
N GLY A 93 -3.01 -14.03 -4.08
CA GLY A 93 -3.21 -14.88 -2.91
C GLY A 93 -4.63 -15.51 -2.83
N PHE A 94 -5.58 -14.96 -3.59
CA PHE A 94 -6.97 -15.46 -3.67
C PHE A 94 -7.30 -16.15 -5.00
N SER A 95 -6.69 -15.72 -6.10
CA SER A 95 -6.96 -16.29 -7.43
C SER A 95 -5.84 -15.99 -8.42
N ASP A 96 -5.49 -16.96 -9.26
CA ASP A 96 -4.43 -16.84 -10.28
C ASP A 96 -4.89 -16.24 -11.61
N LYS A 97 -6.06 -15.63 -11.65
CA LYS A 97 -6.63 -15.10 -12.90
C LYS A 97 -5.87 -13.86 -13.38
N SER A 98 -5.59 -13.81 -14.68
CA SER A 98 -4.77 -12.75 -15.30
C SER A 98 -5.35 -11.34 -15.20
N TYR A 99 -6.69 -11.20 -15.14
CA TYR A 99 -7.33 -9.89 -15.02
C TYR A 99 -7.07 -9.18 -13.67
N LEU A 100 -6.58 -9.90 -12.66
CA LEU A 100 -6.24 -9.31 -11.36
C LEU A 100 -5.12 -8.28 -11.45
N SER A 101 -4.20 -8.42 -12.42
CA SER A 101 -3.17 -7.40 -12.65
C SER A 101 -3.77 -6.08 -13.15
N PHE A 102 -4.84 -6.11 -13.95
CA PHE A 102 -5.57 -4.89 -14.32
C PHE A 102 -6.29 -4.27 -13.13
N LEU A 103 -6.88 -5.11 -12.27
CA LEU A 103 -7.54 -4.62 -11.06
C LEU A 103 -6.55 -3.97 -10.09
N SER A 104 -5.35 -4.50 -9.97
CA SER A 104 -4.28 -3.92 -9.13
C SER A 104 -3.76 -2.58 -9.67
N LEU A 105 -3.95 -2.29 -10.95
CA LEU A 105 -3.57 -1.01 -11.54
C LEU A 105 -4.52 0.14 -11.14
N LEU A 106 -5.79 -0.14 -10.83
CA LEU A 106 -6.77 0.90 -10.47
C LEU A 106 -6.34 1.75 -9.25
N PRO A 107 -5.93 1.17 -8.12
CA PRO A 107 -5.41 1.96 -7.00
C PRO A 107 -4.15 2.74 -7.36
N VAL A 108 -3.29 2.18 -8.22
CA VAL A 108 -2.07 2.87 -8.70
C VAL A 108 -2.42 4.11 -9.52
N LEU A 109 -3.39 4.01 -10.43
CA LEU A 109 -3.87 5.14 -11.22
C LEU A 109 -4.52 6.21 -10.35
N TYR A 110 -5.23 5.80 -9.29
CA TYR A 110 -5.78 6.74 -8.31
C TYR A 110 -4.66 7.50 -7.57
N LEU A 111 -3.64 6.78 -7.08
CA LEU A 111 -2.47 7.38 -6.45
C LEU A 111 -1.69 8.28 -7.42
N LEU A 112 -1.54 7.86 -8.67
CA LEU A 112 -0.92 8.68 -9.72
C LEU A 112 -1.67 9.98 -9.94
N LYS A 113 -3.02 9.93 -10.00
CA LYS A 113 -3.85 11.12 -10.10
C LYS A 113 -3.64 12.03 -8.89
N MET A 114 -3.59 11.46 -7.68
CA MET A 114 -3.38 12.25 -6.46
C MET A 114 -1.97 12.87 -6.43
N SER A 115 -0.94 12.16 -6.87
CA SER A 115 0.45 12.65 -6.91
C SER A 115 0.65 13.91 -7.78
N VAL A 116 -0.24 14.14 -8.74
CA VAL A 116 -0.23 15.32 -9.63
C VAL A 116 -1.07 16.47 -9.05
N HIS A 117 -1.59 16.35 -7.84
CA HIS A 117 -2.24 17.45 -7.12
C HIS A 117 -1.23 18.19 -6.24
N GLY A 118 -1.23 19.52 -6.29
CA GLY A 118 -0.27 20.35 -5.55
C GLY A 118 -0.33 20.19 -4.02
N GLU A 119 -1.45 19.75 -3.46
CA GLU A 119 -1.63 19.52 -2.03
C GLU A 119 -1.26 18.08 -1.59
N TYR A 120 -0.82 17.25 -2.53
CA TYR A 120 -0.51 15.85 -2.24
C TYR A 120 0.80 15.71 -1.50
N LEU A 121 0.77 15.05 -0.35
CA LEU A 121 1.95 14.76 0.47
C LEU A 121 2.44 13.33 0.21
N VAL A 122 3.74 13.18 0.01
CA VAL A 122 4.41 11.88 -0.29
C VAL A 122 4.34 10.91 0.87
N ASP A 123 4.27 11.42 2.11
CA ASP A 123 4.10 10.66 3.35
C ASP A 123 2.93 9.68 3.29
N GLY A 124 1.79 10.10 2.72
CA GLY A 124 0.63 9.25 2.49
C GLY A 124 0.95 8.04 1.59
N THR A 125 1.71 8.24 0.50
CA THR A 125 2.13 7.11 -0.37
C THR A 125 3.10 6.19 0.35
N VAL A 126 4.05 6.73 1.10
CA VAL A 126 4.96 5.94 1.94
C VAL A 126 4.17 5.10 2.94
N GLY A 127 3.18 5.70 3.60
CA GLY A 127 2.30 5.00 4.53
C GLY A 127 1.52 3.86 3.88
N ILE A 128 0.98 4.07 2.66
CA ILE A 128 0.29 3.02 1.89
C ILE A 128 1.26 1.88 1.54
N VAL A 129 2.49 2.18 1.12
CA VAL A 129 3.51 1.16 0.82
C VAL A 129 3.83 0.35 2.07
N LEU A 130 4.02 0.98 3.24
CA LEU A 130 4.26 0.29 4.51
C LEU A 130 3.07 -0.59 4.91
N MET A 131 1.86 -0.10 4.75
CA MET A 131 0.64 -0.86 5.00
C MET A 131 0.56 -2.11 4.10
N LEU A 132 0.84 -1.98 2.81
CA LEU A 132 0.85 -3.09 1.86
C LEU A 132 1.96 -4.10 2.19
N LEU A 133 3.16 -3.63 2.56
CA LEU A 133 4.25 -4.48 3.02
C LEU A 133 3.86 -5.30 4.24
N ALA A 134 3.16 -4.69 5.20
CA ALA A 134 2.68 -5.39 6.39
C ALA A 134 1.53 -6.38 6.09
N LEU A 135 0.78 -6.19 4.99
CA LEU A 135 -0.25 -7.17 4.58
C LEU A 135 0.34 -8.42 3.94
N LEU A 136 1.49 -8.34 3.26
CA LEU A 136 2.06 -9.47 2.52
C LEU A 136 2.36 -10.72 3.38
N PRO A 137 2.96 -10.62 4.60
CA PRO A 137 3.22 -11.80 5.43
C PRO A 137 1.96 -12.56 5.82
N SER A 138 0.81 -11.86 5.91
CA SER A 138 -0.47 -12.50 6.26
C SER A 138 -0.86 -13.61 5.27
N LEU A 139 -0.41 -13.53 4.02
CA LEU A 139 -0.66 -14.55 3.01
C LEU A 139 -0.04 -15.91 3.35
N ASN A 140 1.05 -15.92 4.13
CA ASN A 140 1.78 -17.15 4.48
C ASN A 140 1.33 -17.75 5.83
N ILE A 141 0.59 -17.01 6.65
CA ILE A 141 0.13 -17.48 7.95
C ILE A 141 -1.05 -18.42 7.74
N ARG A 142 -0.96 -19.64 8.27
CA ARG A 142 -2.01 -20.69 8.15
C ARG A 142 -2.83 -20.89 9.42
N ARG A 143 -2.29 -20.56 10.58
CA ARG A 143 -2.94 -20.80 11.88
C ARG A 143 -3.70 -19.55 12.35
N VAL A 144 -4.98 -19.69 12.66
CA VAL A 144 -5.86 -18.58 13.07
C VAL A 144 -5.31 -17.79 14.26
N ARG A 145 -4.73 -18.46 15.26
CA ARG A 145 -4.12 -17.77 16.43
C ARG A 145 -3.00 -16.82 16.03
N PHE A 146 -2.15 -17.23 15.08
CA PHE A 146 -1.06 -16.38 14.59
C PHE A 146 -1.58 -15.23 13.70
N ILE A 147 -2.70 -15.43 13.01
CA ILE A 147 -3.32 -14.34 12.23
C ILE A 147 -3.82 -13.26 13.18
N ILE A 148 -4.55 -13.61 14.23
CA ILE A 148 -5.04 -12.63 15.21
C ILE A 148 -3.86 -11.91 15.87
N GLY A 149 -2.87 -12.66 16.36
CA GLY A 149 -1.68 -12.09 17.00
C GLY A 149 -0.89 -11.16 16.07
N TYR A 150 -0.65 -11.58 14.82
CA TYR A 150 0.02 -10.76 13.82
C TYR A 150 -0.79 -9.51 13.46
N GLY A 151 -2.11 -9.64 13.28
CA GLY A 151 -2.99 -8.52 12.98
C GLY A 151 -2.97 -7.45 14.08
N LEU A 152 -3.08 -7.86 15.34
CA LEU A 152 -3.00 -6.92 16.47
C LEU A 152 -1.62 -6.26 16.57
N PHE A 153 -0.55 -7.05 16.51
CA PHE A 153 0.82 -6.54 16.59
C PHE A 153 1.11 -5.56 15.44
N SER A 154 0.82 -5.95 14.20
CA SER A 154 1.09 -5.12 13.03
C SER A 154 0.24 -3.85 13.00
N THR A 155 -1.02 -3.90 13.47
CA THR A 155 -1.87 -2.71 13.60
C THR A 155 -1.30 -1.72 14.61
N LEU A 156 -0.89 -2.19 15.80
CA LEU A 156 -0.28 -1.34 16.82
C LEU A 156 1.05 -0.75 16.32
N PHE A 157 1.89 -1.55 15.69
CA PHE A 157 3.14 -1.11 15.12
C PHE A 157 2.95 -0.05 14.03
N LEU A 158 2.01 -0.28 13.10
CA LEU A 158 1.68 0.67 12.06
C LEU A 158 1.01 1.93 12.61
N CYS A 159 0.30 1.87 13.73
CA CYS A 159 -0.26 3.06 14.37
C CYS A 159 0.82 4.09 14.71
N GLY A 160 1.95 3.62 15.24
CA GLY A 160 3.11 4.48 15.45
C GLY A 160 3.74 5.03 14.17
N LEU A 161 3.86 4.19 13.13
CA LEU A 161 4.55 4.56 11.90
C LEU A 161 3.72 5.40 10.93
N THR A 162 2.43 5.05 10.76
CA THR A 162 1.56 5.59 9.70
C THR A 162 0.35 6.36 10.23
N GLY A 163 0.21 6.48 11.56
CA GLY A 163 -0.90 7.20 12.18
C GLY A 163 -2.27 6.64 11.76
N LEU A 164 -3.14 7.53 11.25
CA LEU A 164 -4.51 7.18 10.85
C LEU A 164 -4.62 6.11 9.76
N LEU A 165 -3.61 5.93 8.92
CA LEU A 165 -3.60 4.86 7.90
C LEU A 165 -3.64 3.46 8.52
N SER A 166 -3.22 3.30 9.77
CA SER A 166 -3.33 2.03 10.49
C SER A 166 -4.76 1.54 10.68
N VAL A 167 -5.75 2.44 10.72
CA VAL A 167 -7.18 2.10 10.78
C VAL A 167 -7.62 1.42 9.47
N TYR A 168 -7.19 1.96 8.32
CA TYR A 168 -7.44 1.33 7.03
C TYR A 168 -6.74 -0.02 6.91
N TYR A 169 -5.52 -0.11 7.45
CA TYR A 169 -4.81 -1.38 7.56
C TYR A 169 -5.61 -2.41 8.37
N ALA A 170 -6.07 -2.06 9.56
CA ALA A 170 -6.84 -2.97 10.42
C ALA A 170 -8.12 -3.44 9.73
N PHE A 171 -8.82 -2.55 9.03
CA PHE A 171 -10.00 -2.89 8.24
C PHE A 171 -9.67 -3.88 7.11
N LEU A 172 -8.67 -3.55 6.27
CA LEU A 172 -8.24 -4.41 5.17
C LEU A 172 -7.71 -5.75 5.66
N TYR A 173 -6.94 -5.76 6.74
CA TYR A 173 -6.43 -6.98 7.35
C TYR A 173 -7.56 -7.90 7.83
N THR A 174 -8.54 -7.32 8.52
CA THR A 174 -9.70 -8.06 9.00
C THR A 174 -10.51 -8.62 7.84
N LEU A 175 -10.74 -7.83 6.79
CA LEU A 175 -11.43 -8.28 5.57
C LEU A 175 -10.69 -9.45 4.90
N LEU A 176 -9.36 -9.33 4.75
CA LEU A 176 -8.52 -10.39 4.20
C LEU A 176 -8.58 -11.66 5.05
N ALA A 177 -8.55 -11.53 6.37
CA ALA A 177 -8.65 -12.65 7.29
C ALA A 177 -10.02 -13.35 7.19
N LEU A 178 -11.11 -12.59 7.11
CA LEU A 178 -12.46 -13.15 6.96
C LEU A 178 -12.67 -13.87 5.62
N LEU A 179 -12.16 -13.29 4.53
CA LEU A 179 -12.24 -13.90 3.20
C LEU A 179 -11.44 -15.20 3.10
N ARG A 180 -10.32 -15.29 3.82
CA ARG A 180 -9.44 -16.47 3.78
C ARG A 180 -9.86 -17.57 4.74
N TYR A 181 -10.50 -17.21 5.85
CA TYR A 181 -10.93 -18.14 6.90
C TYR A 181 -12.43 -17.96 7.15
N PRO A 182 -13.27 -18.42 6.22
CA PRO A 182 -14.72 -18.41 6.46
C PRO A 182 -15.02 -19.21 7.72
N THR A 183 -15.68 -18.54 8.66
CA THR A 183 -16.04 -19.17 9.94
C THR A 183 -16.89 -20.40 9.71
N PRO A 184 -16.71 -21.49 10.49
CA PRO A 184 -17.45 -22.76 10.34
C PRO A 184 -18.98 -22.62 10.53
N VAL A 185 -19.45 -21.47 10.97
CA VAL A 185 -20.89 -21.18 11.13
C VAL A 185 -21.67 -21.32 9.81
N SER A 186 -21.02 -21.04 8.66
CA SER A 186 -21.69 -21.16 7.35
C SER A 186 -21.92 -22.62 6.93
N TYR A 187 -21.11 -23.58 7.41
CA TYR A 187 -21.23 -24.99 7.04
C TYR A 187 -22.30 -25.73 7.84
N THR A 188 -22.59 -25.31 9.07
CA THR A 188 -23.61 -25.95 9.89
C THR A 188 -25.02 -25.67 9.38
N HIS A 189 -25.28 -24.48 8.82
CA HIS A 189 -26.56 -24.15 8.23
C HIS A 189 -26.83 -24.87 6.89
N LEU A 190 -25.84 -25.04 6.04
CA LEU A 190 -25.96 -25.79 4.79
C LEU A 190 -26.19 -27.28 5.05
N ARG A 191 -25.49 -27.88 6.02
CA ARG A 191 -25.67 -29.31 6.36
C ARG A 191 -27.01 -29.58 7.03
N ALA A 192 -27.57 -28.63 7.78
CA ALA A 192 -28.89 -28.77 8.38
C ALA A 192 -30.03 -28.72 7.33
N HIS A 193 -29.81 -28.07 6.19
CA HIS A 193 -30.78 -28.09 5.09
C HIS A 193 -30.72 -29.34 4.25
N GLU A 194 -29.54 -29.94 4.05
CA GLU A 194 -29.43 -31.22 3.30
C GLU A 194 -30.02 -32.42 4.05
N THR A 195 -29.93 -32.45 5.38
CA THR A 195 -30.53 -33.54 6.18
C THR A 195 -32.05 -33.43 6.30
N ARG A 196 -32.64 -32.26 6.02
CA ARG A 196 -34.12 -32.09 6.04
C ARG A 196 -34.77 -32.41 4.69
N GLY A 197 -34.02 -32.54 3.60
CA GLY A 197 -34.53 -32.87 2.26
C GLY A 197 -34.62 -34.38 1.97
N ASN A 198 -34.11 -35.22 2.87
CA ASN A 198 -34.06 -36.69 2.68
C ASN A 198 -34.92 -37.48 3.69
N LEU A 199 -35.94 -36.87 4.26
CA LEU A 199 -37.03 -37.51 5.02
C LEU A 199 -38.35 -37.20 4.31
#